data_c522dca742a98fce48a1dffe2afbe649
#
_entry.id   c522dca742a98fce48a1dffe2afbe649
#
_cell.length_a   1.000
_cell.length_b   1.000
_cell.length_c   1.000
_cell.angle_alpha   90.00
_cell.angle_beta   90.00
_cell.angle_gamma   90.00
#
_symmetry.space_group_name_H-M   'P 1'
#
loop_
_entity.id
_entity.type
_entity.pdbx_description
1 polymer ?
#
loop_
_entity_poly.entity_id
_entity_poly.type
_entity_poly.pdbx_seq_one_letter_code
_entity_poly.pdbx_strand_id
1 'polypeptide(L)'
;MRPAKTALVVFGSSQLSTIVGFIATFYIARYFGPSTLGMYAVVTALLFWIHVPASAVDSALTKRLSEGIDQGAFLSAGFAITLMLAILVALGMVVFEGSVNAYVGAPVASTVAVFVLSWFAAKSVAAALHGQDKVAAGSLVWTSSRVVRTGSQIALTFLLGLGLTGLIWGHTISFLVVILTGIALFDIRPRFPSLDKFRSLLEYARYAWLGKLKTRAFGWMDTIVLAGFASPTLIGVYEVSWNL
;
A
#
# COMPACT_ATOMS: atom_id res chain seq x y z
N MET A 1 10.52 -22.40 9.36
CA MET A 1 11.58 -21.74 10.19
C MET A 1 11.20 -21.87 11.67
N ARG A 2 12.19 -21.89 12.61
CA ARG A 2 11.87 -21.88 14.06
C ARG A 2 11.18 -20.55 14.40
N PRO A 3 10.11 -20.52 15.24
CA PRO A 3 9.34 -19.30 15.55
C PRO A 3 10.20 -18.10 15.97
N ALA A 4 11.23 -18.35 16.77
CA ALA A 4 12.17 -17.32 17.23
C ALA A 4 12.94 -16.64 16.07
N LYS A 5 13.38 -17.41 15.06
CA LYS A 5 14.06 -16.85 13.88
C LYS A 5 13.11 -15.98 13.05
N THR A 6 11.85 -16.41 12.88
CA THR A 6 10.83 -15.61 12.19
C THR A 6 10.59 -14.29 12.91
N ALA A 7 10.44 -14.32 14.26
CA ALA A 7 10.24 -13.12 15.06
C ALA A 7 11.43 -12.14 14.93
N LEU A 8 12.67 -12.63 14.99
CA LEU A 8 13.88 -11.80 14.83
C LEU A 8 13.94 -11.15 13.42
N VAL A 9 13.62 -11.91 12.38
CA VAL A 9 13.59 -11.37 11.01
C VAL A 9 12.52 -10.29 10.87
N VAL A 10 11.31 -10.53 11.37
CA VAL A 10 10.22 -9.55 11.33
C VAL A 10 10.58 -8.30 12.13
N PHE A 11 11.12 -8.45 13.34
CA PHE A 11 11.54 -7.31 14.15
C PHE A 11 12.67 -6.51 13.49
N GLY A 12 13.74 -7.16 13.06
CA GLY A 12 14.87 -6.49 12.39
C GLY A 12 14.45 -5.78 11.12
N SER A 13 13.58 -6.42 10.30
CA SER A 13 13.04 -5.80 9.08
C SER A 13 12.15 -4.60 9.39
N SER A 14 11.39 -4.62 10.48
CA SER A 14 10.58 -3.48 10.93
C SER A 14 11.44 -2.29 11.34
N GLN A 15 12.51 -2.51 12.13
CA GLN A 15 13.43 -1.44 12.53
C GLN A 15 14.12 -0.81 11.31
N LEU A 16 14.65 -1.62 10.40
CA LEU A 16 15.25 -1.12 9.17
C LEU A 16 14.24 -0.30 8.35
N SER A 17 13.01 -0.76 8.26
CA SER A 17 11.92 -0.04 7.58
C SER A 17 11.64 1.33 8.19
N THR A 18 11.69 1.44 9.52
CA THR A 18 11.48 2.71 10.24
C THR A 18 12.61 3.69 9.94
N ILE A 19 13.87 3.22 10.02
CA ILE A 19 15.05 4.05 9.71
C ILE A 19 15.01 4.56 8.27
N VAL A 20 14.74 3.68 7.30
CA VAL A 20 14.64 4.06 5.89
C VAL A 20 13.48 5.03 5.66
N GLY A 21 12.34 4.85 6.33
CA GLY A 21 11.21 5.75 6.28
C GLY A 21 11.55 7.15 6.81
N PHE A 22 12.23 7.22 7.95
CA PHE A 22 12.69 8.49 8.53
C PHE A 22 13.65 9.24 7.60
N ILE A 23 14.67 8.55 7.07
CA ILE A 23 15.61 9.12 6.10
C ILE A 23 14.86 9.67 4.88
N ALA A 24 13.89 8.92 4.34
CA ALA A 24 13.10 9.38 3.19
C ALA A 24 12.28 10.63 3.52
N THR A 25 11.60 10.68 4.67
CA THR A 25 10.82 11.84 5.10
C THR A 25 11.72 13.07 5.26
N PHE A 26 12.86 12.93 5.95
CA PHE A 26 13.83 14.01 6.13
C PHE A 26 14.39 14.50 4.78
N TYR A 27 14.73 13.59 3.88
CA TYR A 27 15.20 13.92 2.54
C TYR A 27 14.16 14.73 1.76
N ILE A 28 12.91 14.28 1.72
CA ILE A 28 11.82 14.96 1.01
C ILE A 28 11.61 16.37 1.60
N ALA A 29 11.52 16.47 2.92
CA ALA A 29 11.32 17.76 3.60
C ALA A 29 12.45 18.73 3.33
N ARG A 30 13.71 18.27 3.34
CA ARG A 30 14.91 19.09 3.16
C ARG A 30 15.10 19.59 1.73
N TYR A 31 14.87 18.73 0.73
CA TYR A 31 15.17 19.05 -0.69
C TYR A 31 13.98 19.58 -1.47
N PHE A 32 12.75 19.12 -1.17
CA PHE A 32 11.55 19.52 -1.90
C PHE A 32 10.63 20.46 -1.10
N GLY A 33 10.96 20.70 0.15
CA GLY A 33 10.21 21.54 1.05
C GLY A 33 8.95 20.88 1.64
N PRO A 34 8.37 21.52 2.67
CA PRO A 34 7.23 20.95 3.40
C PRO A 34 5.97 20.85 2.53
N SER A 35 5.77 21.72 1.54
CA SER A 35 4.61 21.65 0.66
C SER A 35 4.57 20.35 -0.15
N THR A 36 5.69 19.94 -0.76
CA THR A 36 5.77 18.68 -1.51
C THR A 36 5.59 17.47 -0.61
N LEU A 37 6.16 17.50 0.59
CA LEU A 37 5.97 16.45 1.60
C LEU A 37 4.49 16.34 1.98
N GLY A 38 3.82 17.48 2.23
CA GLY A 38 2.39 17.50 2.58
C GLY A 38 1.51 16.94 1.46
N MET A 39 1.72 17.33 0.20
CA MET A 39 0.99 16.76 -0.94
C MET A 39 1.21 15.24 -1.05
N TYR A 40 2.45 14.78 -0.86
CA TYR A 40 2.77 13.34 -0.87
C TYR A 40 2.12 12.59 0.30
N ALA A 41 2.06 13.20 1.49
CA ALA A 41 1.38 12.65 2.65
C ALA A 41 -0.13 12.49 2.39
N VAL A 42 -0.78 13.51 1.79
CA VAL A 42 -2.20 13.46 1.39
C VAL A 42 -2.45 12.31 0.40
N VAL A 43 -1.62 12.17 -0.64
CA VAL A 43 -1.73 11.04 -1.59
C VAL A 43 -1.61 9.70 -0.86
N THR A 44 -0.64 9.58 0.04
CA THR A 44 -0.44 8.33 0.79
C THR A 44 -1.61 8.04 1.73
N ALA A 45 -2.12 9.05 2.44
CA ALA A 45 -3.28 8.93 3.31
C ALA A 45 -4.54 8.51 2.54
N LEU A 46 -4.80 9.11 1.36
CA LEU A 46 -5.89 8.70 0.47
C LEU A 46 -5.80 7.21 0.11
N LEU A 47 -4.62 6.73 -0.28
CA LEU A 47 -4.44 5.30 -0.59
C LEU A 47 -4.79 4.40 0.59
N PHE A 48 -4.33 4.76 1.78
CA PHE A 48 -4.62 3.97 2.98
C PHE A 48 -6.12 3.88 3.27
N TRP A 49 -6.86 4.97 3.08
CA TRP A 49 -8.31 4.99 3.31
C TRP A 49 -9.09 4.24 2.23
N ILE A 50 -8.77 4.49 0.98
CA ILE A 50 -9.43 3.85 -0.16
C ILE A 50 -9.19 2.33 -0.17
N HIS A 51 -8.06 1.86 0.37
CA HIS A 51 -7.76 0.44 0.47
C HIS A 51 -8.52 -0.29 1.59
N VAL A 52 -9.28 0.38 2.46
CA VAL A 52 -9.97 -0.28 3.58
C VAL A 52 -10.85 -1.46 3.14
N PRO A 53 -11.73 -1.34 2.11
CA PRO A 53 -12.52 -2.46 1.65
C PRO A 53 -11.67 -3.63 1.13
N ALA A 54 -10.64 -3.34 0.33
CA ALA A 54 -9.73 -4.36 -0.19
C ALA A 54 -8.92 -5.03 0.92
N SER A 55 -8.54 -4.30 1.97
CA SER A 55 -7.81 -4.87 3.12
C SER A 55 -8.65 -5.90 3.90
N ALA A 56 -9.96 -5.81 3.84
CA ALA A 56 -10.85 -6.82 4.40
C ALA A 56 -10.85 -8.10 3.55
N VAL A 57 -10.81 -7.94 2.22
CA VAL A 57 -10.64 -9.08 1.27
C VAL A 57 -9.28 -9.72 1.45
N ASP A 58 -8.20 -8.93 1.62
CA ASP A 58 -6.85 -9.43 1.91
C ASP A 58 -6.81 -10.26 3.19
N SER A 59 -7.55 -9.85 4.23
CA SER A 59 -7.67 -10.63 5.48
C SER A 59 -8.42 -11.94 5.28
N ALA A 60 -9.49 -11.92 4.48
CA ALA A 60 -10.24 -13.12 4.10
C ALA A 60 -9.35 -14.08 3.29
N LEU A 61 -8.61 -13.54 2.33
CA LEU A 61 -7.66 -14.31 1.51
C LEU A 61 -6.60 -14.99 2.38
N THR A 62 -5.94 -14.23 3.27
CA THR A 62 -4.95 -14.78 4.21
C THR A 62 -5.53 -15.94 5.00
N LYS A 63 -6.74 -15.78 5.55
CA LYS A 63 -7.41 -16.83 6.32
C LYS A 63 -7.70 -18.07 5.46
N ARG A 64 -8.31 -17.90 4.29
CA ARG A 64 -8.66 -19.04 3.42
C ARG A 64 -7.44 -19.80 2.90
N LEU A 65 -6.36 -19.09 2.61
CA LEU A 65 -5.11 -19.74 2.21
C LEU A 65 -4.45 -20.52 3.36
N SER A 66 -4.53 -20.02 4.59
CA SER A 66 -3.99 -20.74 5.76
C SER A 66 -4.78 -22.01 6.14
N GLU A 67 -6.03 -22.14 5.67
CA GLU A 67 -6.83 -23.35 5.85
C GLU A 67 -6.36 -24.53 4.97
N GLY A 68 -5.55 -24.28 3.94
CA GLY A 68 -4.94 -25.31 3.10
C GLY A 68 -5.87 -25.95 2.04
N ILE A 69 -7.14 -25.56 2.01
CA ILE A 69 -8.17 -26.16 1.14
C ILE A 69 -8.41 -25.25 -0.05
N ASP A 70 -8.38 -25.80 -1.28
CA ASP A 70 -8.66 -25.05 -2.52
C ASP A 70 -7.89 -23.75 -2.68
N GLN A 71 -6.68 -23.67 -2.14
CA GLN A 71 -5.87 -22.46 -2.08
C GLN A 71 -5.75 -21.75 -3.43
N GLY A 72 -5.56 -22.51 -4.54
CA GLY A 72 -5.42 -21.90 -5.88
C GLY A 72 -6.69 -21.20 -6.35
N ALA A 73 -7.87 -21.71 -6.02
CA ALA A 73 -9.15 -21.08 -6.36
C ALA A 73 -9.41 -19.84 -5.50
N PHE A 74 -9.10 -19.89 -4.19
CA PHE A 74 -9.20 -18.73 -3.31
C PHE A 74 -8.20 -17.63 -3.69
N LEU A 75 -6.97 -18.00 -4.08
CA LEU A 75 -5.98 -17.05 -4.59
C LEU A 75 -6.54 -16.26 -5.77
N SER A 76 -7.05 -16.97 -6.80
CA SER A 76 -7.61 -16.32 -7.99
C SER A 76 -8.85 -15.47 -7.67
N ALA A 77 -9.76 -15.95 -6.80
CA ALA A 77 -10.93 -15.18 -6.40
C ALA A 77 -10.56 -13.91 -5.65
N GLY A 78 -9.61 -13.98 -4.70
CA GLY A 78 -9.13 -12.83 -3.93
C GLY A 78 -8.48 -11.78 -4.82
N PHE A 79 -7.58 -12.20 -5.72
CA PHE A 79 -6.95 -11.29 -6.69
C PHE A 79 -7.98 -10.66 -7.64
N ALA A 80 -8.97 -11.40 -8.12
CA ALA A 80 -10.02 -10.87 -8.99
C ALA A 80 -10.86 -9.78 -8.28
N ILE A 81 -11.30 -10.01 -7.04
CA ILE A 81 -12.04 -9.02 -6.26
C ILE A 81 -11.18 -7.77 -6.05
N THR A 82 -9.93 -7.94 -5.61
CA THR A 82 -9.05 -6.80 -5.32
C THR A 82 -8.71 -6.02 -6.58
N LEU A 83 -8.46 -6.69 -7.71
CA LEU A 83 -8.22 -6.03 -8.99
C LEU A 83 -9.45 -5.25 -9.45
N MET A 84 -10.64 -5.81 -9.33
CA MET A 84 -11.89 -5.11 -9.67
C MET A 84 -12.05 -3.85 -8.82
N LEU A 85 -11.85 -3.93 -7.50
CA LEU A 85 -11.88 -2.77 -6.61
C LEU A 85 -10.81 -1.73 -7.00
N ALA A 86 -9.60 -2.17 -7.32
CA ALA A 86 -8.51 -1.29 -7.74
C ALA A 86 -8.86 -0.54 -9.05
N ILE A 87 -9.43 -1.24 -10.03
CA ILE A 87 -9.86 -0.65 -11.30
C ILE A 87 -10.97 0.37 -11.06
N LEU A 88 -11.99 0.04 -10.25
CA LEU A 88 -13.08 0.95 -9.93
C LEU A 88 -12.55 2.24 -9.29
N VAL A 89 -11.64 2.11 -8.33
CA VAL A 89 -11.02 3.27 -7.67
C VAL A 89 -10.16 4.07 -8.65
N ALA A 90 -9.33 3.42 -9.44
CA ALA A 90 -8.48 4.08 -10.43
C ALA A 90 -9.29 4.85 -11.47
N LEU A 91 -10.39 4.25 -11.97
CA LEU A 91 -11.34 4.94 -12.85
C LEU A 91 -11.99 6.14 -12.15
N GLY A 92 -12.39 5.99 -10.87
CA GLY A 92 -12.90 7.11 -10.08
C GLY A 92 -11.89 8.25 -9.96
N MET A 93 -10.59 7.96 -9.75
CA MET A 93 -9.55 8.99 -9.72
C MET A 93 -9.43 9.76 -11.04
N VAL A 94 -9.59 9.07 -12.17
CA VAL A 94 -9.53 9.70 -13.50
C VAL A 94 -10.82 10.49 -13.80
N VAL A 95 -11.99 9.92 -13.50
CA VAL A 95 -13.29 10.60 -13.74
C VAL A 95 -13.43 11.86 -12.89
N PHE A 96 -12.97 11.83 -11.64
CA PHE A 96 -12.99 12.96 -10.72
C PHE A 96 -11.65 13.69 -10.65
N GLU A 97 -10.89 13.71 -11.74
CA GLU A 97 -9.53 14.27 -11.79
C GLU A 97 -9.43 15.68 -11.19
N GLY A 98 -10.36 16.58 -11.55
CA GLY A 98 -10.39 17.93 -11.03
C GLY A 98 -10.49 18.01 -9.52
N SER A 99 -11.36 17.19 -8.91
CA SER A 99 -11.55 17.14 -7.47
C SER A 99 -10.33 16.52 -6.76
N VAL A 100 -9.76 15.47 -7.32
CA VAL A 100 -8.56 14.81 -6.78
C VAL A 100 -7.36 15.75 -6.81
N ASN A 101 -7.14 16.43 -7.94
CA ASN A 101 -6.06 17.39 -8.11
C ASN A 101 -6.21 18.61 -7.17
N ALA A 102 -7.44 19.11 -7.00
CA ALA A 102 -7.73 20.21 -6.06
C ALA A 102 -7.47 19.78 -4.60
N TYR A 103 -7.87 18.57 -4.23
CA TYR A 103 -7.68 18.04 -2.88
C TYR A 103 -6.21 17.77 -2.54
N VAL A 104 -5.43 17.28 -3.50
CA VAL A 104 -3.97 17.06 -3.32
C VAL A 104 -3.19 18.37 -3.41
N GLY A 105 -3.69 19.33 -4.18
CA GLY A 105 -3.01 20.59 -4.51
C GLY A 105 -2.02 20.48 -5.67
N ALA A 106 -2.13 19.43 -6.51
CA ALA A 106 -1.27 19.20 -7.67
C ALA A 106 -1.94 18.32 -8.73
N PRO A 107 -1.58 18.44 -10.03
CA PRO A 107 -2.14 17.64 -11.12
C PRO A 107 -1.54 16.22 -11.16
N VAL A 108 -2.02 15.35 -10.28
CA VAL A 108 -1.46 13.99 -10.07
C VAL A 108 -2.49 12.86 -10.15
N ALA A 109 -3.76 13.13 -10.44
CA ALA A 109 -4.83 12.14 -10.39
C ALA A 109 -4.55 10.89 -11.23
N SER A 110 -4.06 11.03 -12.46
CA SER A 110 -3.70 9.91 -13.34
C SER A 110 -2.53 9.09 -12.78
N THR A 111 -1.52 9.76 -12.21
CA THR A 111 -0.39 9.07 -11.55
C THR A 111 -0.85 8.34 -10.30
N VAL A 112 -1.77 8.94 -9.52
CA VAL A 112 -2.36 8.31 -8.33
C VAL A 112 -3.23 7.10 -8.72
N ALA A 113 -3.92 7.13 -9.87
CA ALA A 113 -4.67 5.98 -10.37
C ALA A 113 -3.77 4.75 -10.60
N VAL A 114 -2.60 4.94 -11.24
CA VAL A 114 -1.61 3.86 -11.42
C VAL A 114 -1.03 3.41 -10.06
N PHE A 115 -0.80 4.35 -9.17
CA PHE A 115 -0.33 4.06 -7.82
C PHE A 115 -1.34 3.20 -7.04
N VAL A 116 -2.65 3.47 -7.15
CA VAL A 116 -3.73 2.64 -6.57
C VAL A 116 -3.66 1.20 -7.08
N LEU A 117 -3.56 1.00 -8.40
CA LEU A 117 -3.49 -0.34 -8.99
C LEU A 117 -2.31 -1.14 -8.43
N SER A 118 -1.12 -0.53 -8.39
CA SER A 118 0.08 -1.18 -7.87
C SER A 118 0.01 -1.45 -6.36
N TRP A 119 -0.56 -0.53 -5.58
CA TRP A 119 -0.75 -0.69 -4.14
C TRP A 119 -1.66 -1.87 -3.81
N PHE A 120 -2.85 -1.93 -4.44
CA PHE A 120 -3.81 -3.01 -4.20
C PHE A 120 -3.19 -4.36 -4.55
N ALA A 121 -2.55 -4.48 -5.72
CA ALA A 121 -1.88 -5.71 -6.12
C ALA A 121 -0.78 -6.12 -5.13
N ALA A 122 0.10 -5.20 -4.73
CA ALA A 122 1.16 -5.48 -3.77
C ALA A 122 0.62 -5.95 -2.41
N LYS A 123 -0.49 -5.36 -1.94
CA LYS A 123 -1.13 -5.76 -0.68
C LYS A 123 -1.74 -7.15 -0.75
N SER A 124 -2.41 -7.49 -1.84
CA SER A 124 -2.95 -8.85 -2.03
C SER A 124 -1.84 -9.90 -2.17
N VAL A 125 -0.73 -9.57 -2.83
CA VAL A 125 0.45 -10.45 -2.88
C VAL A 125 1.02 -10.69 -1.48
N ALA A 126 1.17 -9.64 -0.67
CA ALA A 126 1.62 -9.78 0.71
C ALA A 126 0.66 -10.62 1.56
N ALA A 127 -0.65 -10.42 1.42
CA ALA A 127 -1.68 -11.21 2.09
C ALA A 127 -1.61 -12.69 1.70
N ALA A 128 -1.38 -12.98 0.41
CA ALA A 128 -1.22 -14.35 -0.07
C ALA A 128 0.05 -15.02 0.47
N LEU A 129 1.17 -14.31 0.60
CA LEU A 129 2.39 -14.85 1.25
C LEU A 129 2.14 -15.17 2.73
N HIS A 130 1.43 -14.31 3.45
CA HIS A 130 1.08 -14.54 4.84
C HIS A 130 0.17 -15.76 4.99
N GLY A 131 -0.82 -15.94 4.09
CA GLY A 131 -1.70 -17.09 4.08
C GLY A 131 -1.00 -18.43 3.73
N GLN A 132 0.20 -18.36 3.13
CA GLN A 132 1.07 -19.50 2.86
C GLN A 132 2.14 -19.74 3.95
N ASP A 133 1.96 -19.18 5.15
CA ASP A 133 2.93 -19.23 6.27
C ASP A 133 4.31 -18.63 5.93
N LYS A 134 4.41 -17.83 4.86
CA LYS A 134 5.65 -17.17 4.42
C LYS A 134 5.82 -15.76 5.03
N VAL A 135 5.46 -15.60 6.31
CA VAL A 135 5.46 -14.31 7.00
C VAL A 135 6.85 -13.65 6.99
N ALA A 136 7.92 -14.40 7.26
CA ALA A 136 9.28 -13.87 7.23
C ALA A 136 9.69 -13.42 5.83
N ALA A 137 9.38 -14.21 4.80
CA ALA A 137 9.66 -13.84 3.40
C ALA A 137 8.86 -12.60 3.00
N GLY A 138 7.57 -12.54 3.33
CA GLY A 138 6.73 -11.36 3.10
C GLY A 138 7.27 -10.10 3.77
N SER A 139 7.76 -10.20 5.00
CA SER A 139 8.38 -9.07 5.70
C SER A 139 9.66 -8.60 5.03
N LEU A 140 10.52 -9.51 4.56
CA LEU A 140 11.73 -9.17 3.83
C LEU A 140 11.43 -8.50 2.49
N VAL A 141 10.48 -9.03 1.72
CA VAL A 141 10.02 -8.44 0.46
C VAL A 141 9.51 -7.02 0.70
N TRP A 142 8.72 -6.82 1.75
CA TRP A 142 8.19 -5.50 2.10
C TRP A 142 9.28 -4.53 2.55
N THR A 143 10.27 -4.99 3.30
CA THR A 143 11.42 -4.15 3.71
C THR A 143 12.30 -3.79 2.53
N SER A 144 12.60 -4.74 1.64
CA SER A 144 13.35 -4.49 0.41
C SER A 144 12.66 -3.45 -0.47
N SER A 145 11.32 -3.51 -0.57
CA SER A 145 10.57 -2.52 -1.34
C SER A 145 10.71 -1.10 -0.77
N ARG A 146 10.86 -0.93 0.54
CA ARG A 146 11.10 0.40 1.13
C ARG A 146 12.46 0.98 0.73
N VAL A 147 13.49 0.14 0.66
CA VAL A 147 14.82 0.55 0.16
C VAL A 147 14.72 0.95 -1.30
N VAL A 148 14.07 0.12 -2.13
CA VAL A 148 13.83 0.44 -3.55
C VAL A 148 13.02 1.72 -3.69
N ARG A 149 11.97 1.92 -2.87
CA ARG A 149 11.18 3.15 -2.87
C ARG A 149 12.06 4.38 -2.65
N THR A 150 12.85 4.38 -1.58
CA THR A 150 13.70 5.52 -1.27
C THR A 150 14.72 5.78 -2.36
N GLY A 151 15.38 4.75 -2.86
CA GLY A 151 16.34 4.87 -3.96
C GLY A 151 15.71 5.38 -5.26
N SER A 152 14.57 4.83 -5.67
CA SER A 152 13.86 5.26 -6.89
C SER A 152 13.24 6.66 -6.73
N GLN A 153 12.74 7.01 -5.55
CA GLN A 153 12.28 8.38 -5.26
C GLN A 153 13.42 9.38 -5.41
N ILE A 154 14.58 9.11 -4.82
CA ILE A 154 15.77 9.97 -4.97
C ILE A 154 16.18 10.05 -6.45
N ALA A 155 16.26 8.93 -7.15
CA ALA A 155 16.66 8.91 -8.56
C ALA A 155 15.68 9.72 -9.44
N LEU A 156 14.37 9.48 -9.33
CA LEU A 156 13.37 10.15 -10.16
C LEU A 156 13.21 11.62 -9.83
N THR A 157 13.36 12.01 -8.57
CA THR A 157 13.20 13.40 -8.17
C THR A 157 14.47 14.21 -8.40
N PHE A 158 15.65 13.65 -8.10
CA PHE A 158 16.92 14.37 -8.21
C PHE A 158 17.51 14.34 -9.62
N LEU A 159 17.52 13.16 -10.30
CA LEU A 159 18.13 13.03 -11.63
C LEU A 159 17.19 13.50 -12.74
N LEU A 160 15.87 13.27 -12.59
CA LEU A 160 14.88 13.62 -13.61
C LEU A 160 14.03 14.84 -13.27
N GLY A 161 14.20 15.43 -12.08
CA GLY A 161 13.48 16.64 -11.68
C GLY A 161 11.97 16.50 -11.55
N LEU A 162 11.43 15.27 -11.38
CA LEU A 162 10.00 15.00 -11.43
C LEU A 162 9.20 15.44 -10.19
N GLY A 163 9.85 15.99 -9.17
CA GLY A 163 9.18 16.49 -7.97
C GLY A 163 8.20 15.49 -7.33
N LEU A 164 6.97 15.93 -7.04
CA LEU A 164 5.92 15.09 -6.44
C LEU A 164 5.60 13.85 -7.29
N THR A 165 5.52 13.99 -8.60
CA THR A 165 5.25 12.87 -9.51
C THR A 165 6.36 11.81 -9.43
N GLY A 166 7.62 12.24 -9.29
CA GLY A 166 8.76 11.34 -9.07
C GLY A 166 8.66 10.57 -7.75
N LEU A 167 8.16 11.20 -6.68
CA LEU A 167 7.91 10.54 -5.41
C LEU A 167 6.84 9.44 -5.53
N ILE A 168 5.75 9.71 -6.25
CA ILE A 168 4.65 8.76 -6.49
C ILE A 168 5.15 7.60 -7.36
N TRP A 169 5.84 7.87 -8.48
CA TRP A 169 6.40 6.83 -9.34
C TRP A 169 7.44 5.97 -8.64
N GLY A 170 8.33 6.58 -7.83
CA GLY A 170 9.32 5.83 -7.06
C GLY A 170 8.66 4.86 -6.07
N HIS A 171 7.54 5.27 -5.48
CA HIS A 171 6.74 4.40 -4.62
C HIS A 171 6.03 3.30 -5.44
N THR A 172 5.47 3.63 -6.62
CA THR A 172 4.87 2.66 -7.55
C THR A 172 5.87 1.57 -7.96
N ILE A 173 7.09 1.96 -8.33
CA ILE A 173 8.18 1.02 -8.67
C ILE A 173 8.45 0.05 -7.52
N SER A 174 8.45 0.54 -6.28
CA SER A 174 8.65 -0.33 -5.12
C SER A 174 7.57 -1.40 -4.97
N PHE A 175 6.33 -1.10 -5.35
CA PHE A 175 5.24 -2.08 -5.34
C PHE A 175 5.37 -3.10 -6.46
N LEU A 176 5.87 -2.71 -7.63
CA LEU A 176 6.19 -3.68 -8.68
C LEU A 176 7.24 -4.70 -8.19
N VAL A 177 8.22 -4.27 -7.41
CA VAL A 177 9.17 -5.19 -6.78
C VAL A 177 8.46 -6.15 -5.82
N VAL A 178 7.53 -5.67 -4.98
CA VAL A 178 6.73 -6.55 -4.11
C VAL A 178 5.94 -7.57 -4.92
N ILE A 179 5.28 -7.13 -6.00
CA ILE A 179 4.47 -7.99 -6.85
C ILE A 179 5.33 -9.08 -7.51
N LEU A 180 6.41 -8.69 -8.17
CA LEU A 180 7.28 -9.62 -8.90
C LEU A 180 7.97 -10.62 -7.98
N THR A 181 8.60 -10.13 -6.91
CA THR A 181 9.29 -10.99 -5.95
C THR A 181 8.31 -11.84 -5.13
N GLY A 182 7.17 -11.28 -4.76
CA GLY A 182 6.16 -12.00 -4.00
C GLY A 182 5.52 -13.13 -4.80
N ILE A 183 5.17 -12.89 -6.07
CA ILE A 183 4.62 -13.93 -6.96
C ILE A 183 5.65 -15.04 -7.20
N ALA A 184 6.92 -14.70 -7.38
CA ALA A 184 8.00 -15.69 -7.53
C ALA A 184 8.18 -16.60 -6.30
N LEU A 185 7.70 -16.15 -5.14
CA LEU A 185 7.74 -16.92 -3.90
C LEU A 185 6.48 -17.76 -3.65
N PHE A 186 5.45 -17.70 -4.51
CA PHE A 186 4.25 -18.50 -4.32
C PHE A 186 4.51 -19.99 -4.57
N ASP A 187 4.01 -20.84 -3.66
CA ASP A 187 3.95 -22.30 -3.87
C ASP A 187 2.61 -22.73 -4.49
N ILE A 188 1.61 -21.85 -4.44
CA ILE A 188 0.25 -22.12 -4.89
C ILE A 188 0.11 -21.71 -6.35
N ARG A 189 -0.43 -22.63 -7.17
CA ARG A 189 -0.79 -22.33 -8.56
C ARG A 189 -2.23 -21.80 -8.63
N PRO A 190 -2.48 -20.68 -9.33
CA PRO A 190 -3.83 -20.18 -9.55
C PRO A 190 -4.71 -21.27 -10.21
N ARG A 191 -6.00 -21.31 -9.83
CA ARG A 191 -7.03 -22.16 -10.43
C ARG A 191 -8.29 -21.34 -10.64
N PHE A 192 -9.11 -21.73 -11.63
CA PHE A 192 -10.38 -21.05 -11.87
C PHE A 192 -11.28 -21.15 -10.61
N PRO A 193 -11.73 -20.00 -10.06
CA PRO A 193 -12.56 -19.98 -8.88
C PRO A 193 -14.03 -20.25 -9.23
N SER A 194 -14.73 -21.00 -8.37
CA SER A 194 -16.19 -21.09 -8.40
C SER A 194 -16.81 -19.88 -7.69
N LEU A 195 -18.09 -19.60 -7.94
CA LEU A 195 -18.84 -18.50 -7.31
C LEU A 195 -18.83 -18.60 -5.78
N ASP A 196 -18.82 -19.81 -5.23
CA ASP A 196 -18.77 -20.05 -3.79
C ASP A 196 -17.49 -19.50 -3.15
N LYS A 197 -16.36 -19.50 -3.88
CA LYS A 197 -15.09 -18.94 -3.36
C LYS A 197 -15.18 -17.41 -3.22
N PHE A 198 -15.78 -16.74 -4.22
CA PHE A 198 -16.07 -15.30 -4.15
C PHE A 198 -16.97 -14.98 -2.96
N ARG A 199 -18.09 -15.71 -2.84
CA ARG A 199 -19.06 -15.53 -1.77
C ARG A 199 -18.41 -15.71 -0.40
N SER A 200 -17.63 -16.78 -0.23
CA SER A 200 -16.92 -17.07 1.02
C SER A 200 -15.94 -15.97 1.44
N LEU A 201 -15.19 -15.38 0.48
CA LEU A 201 -14.30 -14.25 0.76
C LEU A 201 -15.09 -13.00 1.16
N LEU A 202 -16.17 -12.68 0.43
CA LEU A 202 -16.99 -11.49 0.71
C LEU A 202 -17.76 -11.61 2.03
N GLU A 203 -18.25 -12.80 2.38
CA GLU A 203 -18.89 -13.07 3.67
C GLU A 203 -17.94 -12.83 4.85
N TYR A 204 -16.69 -13.22 4.74
CA TYR A 204 -15.70 -12.92 5.77
C TYR A 204 -15.32 -11.44 5.76
N ALA A 205 -15.10 -10.86 4.59
CA ALA A 205 -14.67 -9.47 4.43
C ALA A 205 -15.68 -8.48 5.04
N ARG A 206 -16.99 -8.75 4.93
CA ARG A 206 -18.05 -7.86 5.50
C ARG A 206 -17.96 -7.65 7.01
N TYR A 207 -17.34 -8.58 7.73
CA TYR A 207 -17.11 -8.41 9.17
C TYR A 207 -15.71 -7.88 9.47
N ALA A 208 -14.72 -8.26 8.65
CA ALA A 208 -13.32 -7.86 8.85
C ALA A 208 -13.08 -6.36 8.63
N TRP A 209 -13.88 -5.70 7.77
CA TRP A 209 -13.66 -4.29 7.43
C TRP A 209 -13.86 -3.34 8.61
N LEU A 210 -14.78 -3.66 9.55
CA LEU A 210 -15.00 -2.85 10.75
C LEU A 210 -13.74 -2.73 11.60
N GLY A 211 -13.03 -3.83 11.81
CA GLY A 211 -11.75 -3.83 12.52
C GLY A 211 -10.66 -3.05 11.78
N LYS A 212 -10.67 -3.10 10.43
CA LYS A 212 -9.73 -2.33 9.60
C LYS A 212 -10.03 -0.84 9.65
N LEU A 213 -11.30 -0.46 9.63
CA LEU A 213 -11.73 0.94 9.73
C LEU A 213 -11.23 1.57 11.03
N LYS A 214 -11.39 0.89 12.18
CA LYS A 214 -10.87 1.35 13.47
C LYS A 214 -9.38 1.67 13.40
N THR A 215 -8.58 0.72 12.92
CA THR A 215 -7.11 0.89 12.83
C THR A 215 -6.71 2.05 11.92
N ARG A 216 -7.45 2.28 10.83
CA ARG A 216 -7.18 3.38 9.89
C ARG A 216 -7.60 4.73 10.42
N ALA A 217 -8.74 4.81 11.12
CA ALA A 217 -9.20 6.05 11.74
C ALA A 217 -8.15 6.63 12.70
N PHE A 218 -7.49 5.78 13.49
CA PHE A 218 -6.46 6.23 14.42
C PHE A 218 -5.11 6.56 13.77
N GLY A 219 -4.85 6.11 12.54
CA GLY A 219 -3.52 6.27 11.95
C GLY A 219 -3.39 7.33 10.85
N TRP A 220 -4.49 7.77 10.23
CA TRP A 220 -4.44 8.63 9.04
C TRP A 220 -5.63 9.58 8.90
N MET A 221 -6.53 9.64 9.90
CA MET A 221 -7.72 10.50 9.85
C MET A 221 -7.34 11.96 9.90
N ASP A 222 -6.35 12.28 10.71
CA ASP A 222 -5.79 13.60 10.89
C ASP A 222 -5.28 14.19 9.57
N THR A 223 -4.44 13.46 8.83
CA THR A 223 -3.92 13.92 7.54
C THR A 223 -5.04 14.12 6.50
N ILE A 224 -6.04 13.23 6.46
CA ILE A 224 -7.20 13.37 5.57
C ILE A 224 -8.06 14.59 5.94
N VAL A 225 -8.31 14.79 7.23
CA VAL A 225 -9.08 15.96 7.69
C VAL A 225 -8.31 17.26 7.43
N LEU A 226 -7.04 17.29 7.77
CA LEU A 226 -6.18 18.46 7.53
C LEU A 226 -6.12 18.83 6.05
N ALA A 227 -6.13 17.86 5.13
CA ALA A 227 -6.11 18.13 3.69
C ALA A 227 -7.34 18.92 3.20
N GLY A 228 -8.46 18.86 3.91
CA GLY A 228 -9.66 19.65 3.60
C GLY A 228 -9.60 21.10 4.06
N PHE A 229 -8.72 21.45 5.03
CA PHE A 229 -8.72 22.75 5.70
C PHE A 229 -7.36 23.44 5.79
N ALA A 230 -6.27 22.70 5.66
CA ALA A 230 -4.90 23.19 5.84
C ALA A 230 -4.16 23.26 4.50
N SER A 231 -3.19 24.18 4.41
CA SER A 231 -2.30 24.21 3.25
C SER A 231 -1.37 23.00 3.21
N PRO A 232 -0.92 22.56 2.02
CA PRO A 232 0.05 21.48 1.90
C PRO A 232 1.31 21.69 2.74
N THR A 233 1.75 22.94 2.92
CA THR A 233 2.90 23.30 3.77
C THR A 233 2.65 22.95 5.23
N LEU A 234 1.47 23.26 5.78
CA LEU A 234 1.13 22.92 7.16
C LEU A 234 1.05 21.42 7.38
N ILE A 235 0.47 20.69 6.41
CA ILE A 235 0.42 19.22 6.44
C ILE A 235 1.83 18.63 6.43
N GLY A 236 2.73 19.18 5.62
CA GLY A 236 4.12 18.72 5.57
C GLY A 236 4.88 18.96 6.89
N VAL A 237 4.66 20.11 7.54
CA VAL A 237 5.21 20.39 8.88
C VAL A 237 4.65 19.41 9.92
N TYR A 238 3.35 19.15 9.87
CA TYR A 238 2.69 18.16 10.71
C TYR A 238 3.29 16.76 10.56
N GLU A 239 3.49 16.30 9.32
CA GLU A 239 4.09 14.99 9.01
C GLU A 239 5.53 14.86 9.54
N VAL A 240 6.35 15.93 9.45
CA VAL A 240 7.70 15.90 10.05
C VAL A 240 7.60 15.76 11.57
N SER A 241 6.70 16.54 12.21
CA SER A 241 6.52 16.51 13.66
C SER A 241 5.99 15.16 14.17
N TRP A 242 5.14 14.50 13.39
CA TRP A 242 4.58 13.18 13.72
C TRP A 242 5.61 12.04 13.60
N ASN A 243 6.60 12.19 12.71
CA ASN A 243 7.63 11.17 12.47
C ASN A 243 8.89 11.34 13.33
N LEU A 244 8.97 12.38 14.17
CA LEU A 244 10.02 12.60 15.16
C LEU A 244 9.71 11.92 16.50
#